data_108cd4cf8259c9e35794b51fc78ec91f
#
_entry.id   108cd4cf8259c9e35794b51fc78ec91f
#
_cell.length_a   1.000
_cell.length_b   1.000
_cell.length_c   1.000
_cell.angle_alpha   90.00
_cell.angle_beta   90.00
_cell.angle_gamma   90.00
#
_symmetry.space_group_name_H-M   'P 1'
#
loop_
_entity.id
_entity.type
_entity.pdbx_description
1 polymer ?
#
loop_
_entity_poly.entity_id
_entity_poly.type
_entity_poly.pdbx_seq_one_letter_code
_entity_poly.pdbx_strand_id
1 'polypeptide(L)'
;MKENGFKKRILIVDDEADITLSFSLALEDSGLFEVDTYNDPLVALSNYRPNSYDLLLLDIRMPVMNGLELYCQINKIDNKVKVCFISAFDVDYTALRDQYPSLELDCLVPKDIIRKPIEVCKLIERIELELLT
;
A
#
# COMPACT_ATOMS: atom_id res chain seq x y z
N MET A 1 0.00 -28.42 6.21
CA MET A 1 -0.34 -27.84 5.54
C MET A 1 -0.08 -26.63 5.60
N LYS A 2 -0.19 -25.99 5.04
CA LYS A 2 0.17 -24.95 5.06
C LYS A 2 -0.82 -24.03 4.92
N GLU A 3 -1.57 -23.71 5.91
CA GLU A 3 -2.53 -22.68 5.85
C GLU A 3 -1.93 -21.39 5.46
N ASN A 4 -0.69 -21.17 5.82
CA ASN A 4 -0.02 -19.94 5.46
C ASN A 4 0.10 -19.75 3.96
N GLY A 5 0.06 -20.83 3.20
CA GLY A 5 0.11 -20.74 1.75
C GLY A 5 -1.13 -20.09 1.15
N PHE A 6 -2.20 -19.98 1.91
CA PHE A 6 -3.45 -19.40 1.44
C PHE A 6 -3.66 -17.96 1.87
N LYS A 7 -2.82 -17.45 2.76
CA LYS A 7 -2.94 -16.06 3.18
C LYS A 7 -2.27 -15.15 2.18
N LYS A 8 -2.90 -14.00 1.94
CA LYS A 8 -2.31 -12.99 1.10
C LYS A 8 -1.32 -12.17 1.91
N ARG A 9 -0.25 -11.75 1.27
CA ARG A 9 0.80 -11.01 1.93
C ARG A 9 0.67 -9.54 1.59
N ILE A 10 0.65 -8.71 2.65
CA ILE A 10 0.45 -7.27 2.53
C ILE A 10 1.70 -6.57 3.08
N LEU A 11 2.18 -5.57 2.35
CA LEU A 11 3.24 -4.69 2.84
C LEU A 11 2.62 -3.33 3.13
N ILE A 12 2.75 -2.85 4.36
CA ILE A 12 2.26 -1.53 4.75
C ILE A 12 3.45 -0.60 4.97
N VAL A 13 3.44 0.55 4.32
CA VAL A 13 4.47 1.57 4.54
C VAL A 13 3.78 2.88 4.88
N ASP A 14 4.02 3.39 6.08
CA ASP A 14 3.43 4.62 6.58
C ASP A 14 4.39 5.14 7.66
N ASP A 15 4.73 6.42 7.60
CA ASP A 15 5.67 6.97 8.56
C ASP A 15 5.10 7.11 9.97
N GLU A 16 3.79 6.92 10.13
CA GLU A 16 3.17 6.93 11.44
C GLU A 16 3.11 5.52 12.01
N ALA A 17 3.92 5.26 13.02
CA ALA A 17 4.03 3.91 13.61
C ALA A 17 2.71 3.42 14.20
N ASP A 18 1.90 4.33 14.74
CA ASP A 18 0.61 3.95 15.30
C ASP A 18 -0.33 3.40 14.21
N ILE A 19 -0.25 3.95 13.01
CA ILE A 19 -1.09 3.52 11.90
C ILE A 19 -0.65 2.13 11.43
N THR A 20 0.66 1.92 11.22
CA THR A 20 1.13 0.62 10.77
C THR A 20 0.82 -0.46 11.81
N LEU A 21 0.98 -0.15 13.08
CA LEU A 21 0.67 -1.10 14.14
C LEU A 21 -0.81 -1.45 14.16
N SER A 22 -1.67 -0.44 14.14
CA SER A 22 -3.12 -0.66 14.20
C SER A 22 -3.60 -1.47 12.99
N PHE A 23 -3.14 -1.11 11.80
CA PHE A 23 -3.58 -1.79 10.60
C PHE A 23 -3.05 -3.22 10.54
N SER A 24 -1.77 -3.42 10.91
CA SER A 24 -1.21 -4.77 10.85
C SER A 24 -1.89 -5.71 11.84
N LEU A 25 -2.16 -5.24 13.05
CA LEU A 25 -2.84 -6.06 14.03
C LEU A 25 -4.24 -6.42 13.56
N ALA A 26 -4.96 -5.46 13.01
CA ALA A 26 -6.32 -5.69 12.55
C ALA A 26 -6.37 -6.64 11.36
N LEU A 27 -5.47 -6.45 10.41
CA LEU A 27 -5.45 -7.30 9.22
C LEU A 27 -5.02 -8.73 9.57
N GLU A 28 -4.03 -8.88 10.44
CA GLU A 28 -3.61 -10.21 10.85
C GLU A 28 -4.66 -10.90 11.71
N ASP A 29 -5.36 -10.14 12.54
CA ASP A 29 -6.41 -10.69 13.39
C ASP A 29 -7.57 -11.24 12.56
N SER A 30 -7.78 -10.72 11.36
CA SER A 30 -8.82 -11.25 10.48
C SER A 30 -8.55 -12.67 10.03
N GLY A 31 -7.30 -13.13 10.12
CA GLY A 31 -6.90 -14.46 9.68
C GLY A 31 -6.69 -14.56 8.17
N LEU A 32 -6.88 -13.48 7.43
CA LEU A 32 -6.82 -13.50 5.97
C LEU A 32 -5.47 -13.09 5.41
N PHE A 33 -4.66 -12.38 6.20
CA PHE A 33 -3.44 -11.76 5.70
C PHE A 33 -2.24 -12.00 6.59
N GLU A 34 -1.06 -12.00 5.96
CA GLU A 34 0.22 -11.85 6.64
C GLU A 34 0.74 -10.47 6.30
N VAL A 35 1.22 -9.73 7.28
CA VAL A 35 1.54 -8.32 7.11
C VAL A 35 2.95 -8.02 7.56
N ASP A 36 3.70 -7.31 6.70
CA ASP A 36 4.97 -6.69 7.07
C ASP A 36 4.78 -5.18 7.05
N THR A 37 5.44 -4.48 7.95
CA THR A 37 5.31 -3.03 8.05
C THR A 37 6.66 -2.34 8.05
N TYR A 38 6.70 -1.15 7.47
CA TYR A 38 7.86 -0.28 7.54
C TYR A 38 7.36 1.14 7.78
N ASN A 39 8.14 1.88 8.56
CA ASN A 39 7.83 3.30 8.82
C ASN A 39 8.76 4.24 8.06
N ASP A 40 9.67 3.69 7.26
CA ASP A 40 10.61 4.46 6.45
C ASP A 40 10.58 3.90 5.03
N PRO A 41 10.19 4.71 4.04
CA PRO A 41 10.07 4.21 2.67
C PRO A 41 11.39 3.75 2.08
N LEU A 42 12.51 4.36 2.46
CA LEU A 42 13.81 3.95 1.95
C LEU A 42 14.20 2.57 2.47
N VAL A 43 13.89 2.29 3.73
CA VAL A 43 14.15 0.98 4.31
C VAL A 43 13.25 -0.07 3.66
N ALA A 44 11.98 0.29 3.44
CA ALA A 44 11.06 -0.60 2.75
C ALA A 44 11.58 -0.97 1.37
N LEU A 45 12.03 0.03 0.61
CA LEU A 45 12.53 -0.19 -0.73
C LEU A 45 13.79 -1.06 -0.73
N SER A 46 14.72 -0.79 0.19
CA SER A 46 15.98 -1.55 0.23
C SER A 46 15.78 -3.00 0.63
N ASN A 47 14.68 -3.31 1.32
CA ASN A 47 14.37 -4.68 1.73
C ASN A 47 13.35 -5.37 0.82
N TYR A 48 12.85 -4.67 -0.19
CA TYR A 48 11.80 -5.22 -1.04
C TYR A 48 12.36 -6.34 -1.93
N ARG A 49 11.62 -7.43 -2.01
CA ARG A 49 11.95 -8.54 -2.90
C ARG A 49 10.78 -8.82 -3.82
N PRO A 50 11.03 -9.03 -5.12
CA PRO A 50 9.95 -9.34 -6.06
C PRO A 50 9.20 -10.59 -5.65
N ASN A 51 7.91 -10.59 -5.91
CA ASN A 51 7.03 -11.73 -5.65
C ASN A 51 6.85 -12.06 -4.17
N SER A 52 7.19 -11.12 -3.28
CA SER A 52 7.03 -11.32 -1.84
C SER A 52 5.67 -10.91 -1.34
N TYR A 53 5.00 -10.01 -2.05
CA TYR A 53 3.73 -9.44 -1.58
C TYR A 53 2.67 -9.51 -2.66
N ASP A 54 1.43 -9.62 -2.24
CA ASP A 54 0.28 -9.58 -3.14
C ASP A 54 -0.23 -8.16 -3.28
N LEU A 55 -0.06 -7.33 -2.25
CA LEU A 55 -0.56 -5.97 -2.27
C LEU A 55 0.28 -5.06 -1.38
N LEU A 56 0.46 -3.84 -1.84
CA LEU A 56 1.12 -2.78 -1.08
C LEU A 56 0.06 -1.81 -0.58
N LEU A 57 0.19 -1.39 0.67
CA LEU A 57 -0.66 -0.36 1.26
C LEU A 57 0.26 0.79 1.65
N LEU A 58 0.25 1.85 0.87
CA LEU A 58 1.24 2.91 0.96
C LEU A 58 0.59 4.25 1.31
N ASP A 59 1.13 4.92 2.34
CA ASP A 59 0.74 6.29 2.64
C ASP A 59 1.32 7.20 1.58
N ILE A 60 0.53 8.12 1.06
CA ILE A 60 1.01 9.06 0.05
C ILE A 60 1.97 10.07 0.65
N ARG A 61 1.65 10.64 1.81
CA ARG A 61 2.49 11.67 2.39
C ARG A 61 3.46 11.12 3.41
N MET A 62 4.70 10.99 3.01
CA MET A 62 5.80 10.58 3.87
C MET A 62 7.00 11.49 3.60
N PRO A 63 7.84 11.78 4.61
CA PRO A 63 9.05 12.55 4.37
C PRO A 63 10.03 11.77 3.49
N VAL A 64 10.88 12.50 2.81
CA VAL A 64 11.95 11.98 1.97
C VAL A 64 11.47 11.34 0.69
N MET A 65 10.59 10.35 0.77
CA MET A 65 10.04 9.69 -0.40
C MET A 65 8.55 9.43 -0.13
N ASN A 66 7.67 9.95 -0.96
CA ASN A 66 6.24 9.74 -0.78
C ASN A 66 5.80 8.38 -1.35
N GLY A 67 4.54 8.02 -1.10
CA GLY A 67 4.04 6.72 -1.51
C GLY A 67 4.03 6.51 -3.01
N LEU A 68 3.81 7.57 -3.78
CA LEU A 68 3.81 7.46 -5.24
C LEU A 68 5.21 7.21 -5.77
N GLU A 69 6.20 7.90 -5.22
CA GLU A 69 7.59 7.67 -5.58
C GLU A 69 8.03 6.26 -5.20
N LEU A 70 7.64 5.82 -4.03
CA LEU A 70 7.96 4.48 -3.57
C LEU A 70 7.36 3.44 -4.51
N TYR A 71 6.08 3.60 -4.86
CA TYR A 71 5.43 2.67 -5.78
C TYR A 71 6.15 2.64 -7.13
N CYS A 72 6.56 3.81 -7.62
CA CYS A 72 7.28 3.88 -8.89
C CYS A 72 8.57 3.06 -8.85
N GLN A 73 9.32 3.15 -7.75
CA GLN A 73 10.54 2.40 -7.60
C GLN A 73 10.28 0.90 -7.47
N ILE A 74 9.26 0.52 -6.69
CA ILE A 74 8.91 -0.88 -6.52
C ILE A 74 8.42 -1.47 -7.85
N ASN A 75 7.65 -0.71 -8.60
CA ASN A 75 7.11 -1.19 -9.87
C ASN A 75 8.19 -1.56 -10.87
N LYS A 76 9.36 -0.94 -10.78
CA LYS A 76 10.51 -1.30 -11.62
C LYS A 76 11.07 -2.67 -11.28
N ILE A 77 10.89 -3.10 -10.03
CA ILE A 77 11.38 -4.38 -9.53
C ILE A 77 10.32 -5.45 -9.65
N ASP A 78 9.06 -5.08 -9.42
CA ASP A 78 7.95 -6.02 -9.33
C ASP A 78 6.71 -5.34 -9.89
N ASN A 79 6.43 -5.56 -11.16
CA ASN A 79 5.33 -4.87 -11.83
C ASN A 79 3.99 -5.59 -11.71
N LYS A 80 3.94 -6.69 -10.95
CA LYS A 80 2.71 -7.45 -10.78
C LYS A 80 2.01 -7.18 -9.46
N VAL A 81 2.71 -6.57 -8.50
CA VAL A 81 2.14 -6.32 -7.19
C VAL A 81 1.04 -5.26 -7.30
N LYS A 82 -0.04 -5.46 -6.57
CA LYS A 82 -1.14 -4.51 -6.54
C LYS A 82 -0.87 -3.45 -5.49
N VAL A 83 -1.54 -2.31 -5.61
CA VAL A 83 -1.31 -1.21 -4.68
C VAL A 83 -2.62 -0.55 -4.29
N CYS A 84 -2.71 -0.17 -3.02
CA CYS A 84 -3.72 0.76 -2.53
C CYS A 84 -2.96 1.90 -1.85
N PHE A 85 -3.34 3.12 -2.13
CA PHE A 85 -2.75 4.28 -1.48
C PHE A 85 -3.66 4.77 -0.37
N ILE A 86 -3.06 5.29 0.70
CA ILE A 86 -3.81 5.89 1.80
C ILE A 86 -3.42 7.35 1.91
N SER A 87 -4.38 8.21 2.15
CA SER A 87 -4.11 9.63 2.33
C SER A 87 -5.04 10.23 3.37
N ALA A 88 -4.50 11.11 4.21
CA ALA A 88 -5.31 11.87 5.17
C ALA A 88 -5.99 13.06 4.49
N PHE A 89 -5.61 13.38 3.26
CA PHE A 89 -6.07 14.56 2.54
C PHE A 89 -6.70 14.15 1.22
N ASP A 90 -7.54 15.04 0.69
CA ASP A 90 -8.06 14.83 -0.64
C ASP A 90 -6.91 14.88 -1.64
N VAL A 91 -6.98 14.03 -2.64
CA VAL A 91 -5.92 13.92 -3.62
C VAL A 91 -6.35 14.62 -4.89
N ASP A 92 -5.51 15.56 -5.34
CA ASP A 92 -5.74 16.25 -6.59
C ASP A 92 -4.94 15.53 -7.68
N TYR A 93 -5.64 14.76 -8.50
CA TYR A 93 -5.01 13.98 -9.56
C TYR A 93 -4.29 14.85 -10.58
N THR A 94 -4.84 16.03 -10.87
CA THR A 94 -4.20 16.93 -11.82
C THR A 94 -2.85 17.40 -11.31
N ALA A 95 -2.80 17.80 -10.03
CA ALA A 95 -1.55 18.22 -9.42
C ALA A 95 -0.54 17.08 -9.36
N LEU A 96 -1.00 15.87 -9.06
CA LEU A 96 -0.11 14.71 -9.02
C LEU A 96 0.46 14.39 -10.40
N ARG A 97 -0.38 14.49 -11.43
CA ARG A 97 0.07 14.21 -12.78
C ARG A 97 1.14 15.22 -13.22
N ASP A 98 0.95 16.48 -12.85
CA ASP A 98 1.92 17.53 -13.16
C ASP A 98 3.22 17.34 -12.40
N GLN A 99 3.11 16.91 -11.15
CA GLN A 99 4.26 16.75 -10.28
C GLN A 99 5.07 15.49 -10.59
N TYR A 100 4.40 14.44 -11.04
CA TYR A 100 5.02 13.15 -11.32
C TYR A 100 4.67 12.66 -12.72
N PRO A 101 5.14 13.36 -13.76
CA PRO A 101 4.74 13.00 -15.13
C PRO A 101 5.26 11.63 -15.57
N SER A 102 6.29 11.11 -14.91
CA SER A 102 6.82 9.79 -15.24
C SER A 102 5.96 8.66 -14.68
N LEU A 103 5.05 8.95 -13.74
CA LEU A 103 4.15 7.95 -13.23
C LEU A 103 2.99 7.80 -14.21
N GLU A 104 2.58 6.57 -14.43
CA GLU A 104 1.41 6.32 -15.26
C GLU A 104 0.17 6.48 -14.41
N LEU A 105 -0.09 7.72 -13.99
CA LEU A 105 -1.22 8.02 -13.11
C LEU A 105 -2.56 7.76 -13.79
N ASP A 106 -2.57 7.65 -15.12
CA ASP A 106 -3.79 7.30 -15.83
C ASP A 106 -4.30 5.92 -15.44
N CYS A 107 -3.41 5.07 -14.91
CA CYS A 107 -3.79 3.76 -14.43
C CYS A 107 -4.37 3.81 -13.02
N LEU A 108 -4.20 4.93 -12.32
CA LEU A 108 -4.75 5.09 -10.98
C LEU A 108 -6.15 5.66 -11.09
N VAL A 109 -7.09 5.07 -10.38
CA VAL A 109 -8.46 5.57 -10.31
C VAL A 109 -8.76 5.93 -8.85
N PRO A 110 -9.77 6.78 -8.60
CA PRO A 110 -10.04 7.21 -7.22
C PRO A 110 -10.21 6.07 -6.23
N LYS A 111 -10.67 4.90 -6.69
CA LYS A 111 -10.84 3.75 -5.80
C LYS A 111 -9.52 3.20 -5.29
N ASP A 112 -8.40 3.54 -5.94
CA ASP A 112 -7.09 3.05 -5.50
C ASP A 112 -6.56 3.86 -4.32
N ILE A 113 -7.23 4.95 -3.97
CA ILE A 113 -6.81 5.80 -2.87
C ILE A 113 -7.83 5.72 -1.75
N ILE A 114 -7.36 5.30 -0.59
CA ILE A 114 -8.19 5.17 0.60
C ILE A 114 -7.99 6.40 1.46
N ARG A 115 -9.08 7.04 1.86
CA ARG A 115 -9.00 8.23 2.69
C ARG A 115 -8.98 7.86 4.15
N LYS A 116 -8.04 8.44 4.91
CA LYS A 116 -8.02 8.30 6.37
C LYS A 116 -9.01 9.30 6.98
N PRO A 117 -9.61 8.99 8.14
CA PRO A 117 -9.55 7.70 8.84
C PRO A 117 -10.48 6.69 8.18
N ILE A 118 -10.12 5.41 8.28
CA ILE A 118 -10.93 4.34 7.72
C ILE A 118 -11.15 3.27 8.77
N GLU A 119 -12.36 2.74 8.83
CA GLU A 119 -12.69 1.64 9.72
C GLU A 119 -12.03 0.37 9.22
N VAL A 120 -11.63 -0.50 10.15
CA VAL A 120 -10.91 -1.72 9.82
C VAL A 120 -11.69 -2.61 8.86
N CYS A 121 -12.99 -2.77 9.10
CA CYS A 121 -13.78 -3.63 8.22
C CYS A 121 -13.84 -3.10 6.79
N LYS A 122 -13.86 -1.79 6.63
CA LYS A 122 -13.86 -1.19 5.29
C LYS A 122 -12.50 -1.29 4.64
N LEU A 123 -11.44 -1.20 5.41
CA LEU A 123 -10.09 -1.40 4.90
C LEU A 123 -9.93 -2.82 4.36
N ILE A 124 -10.38 -3.80 5.12
CA ILE A 124 -10.34 -5.20 4.70
C ILE A 124 -11.11 -5.40 3.40
N GLU A 125 -12.32 -4.84 3.31
CA GLU A 125 -13.12 -4.93 2.10
C GLU A 125 -12.39 -4.36 0.89
N ARG A 126 -11.77 -3.18 1.05
CA ARG A 126 -11.05 -2.55 -0.05
C ARG A 126 -9.86 -3.37 -0.51
N ILE A 127 -9.13 -3.95 0.45
CA ILE A 127 -7.99 -4.79 0.12
C ILE A 127 -8.46 -6.04 -0.61
N GLU A 128 -9.51 -6.66 -0.14
CA GLU A 128 -10.03 -7.86 -0.79
C GLU A 128 -10.52 -7.57 -2.20
N LEU A 129 -11.21 -6.44 -2.40
CA LEU A 129 -11.66 -6.05 -3.73
C LEU A 129 -10.48 -5.84 -4.68
N GLU A 130 -9.43 -5.20 -4.20
CA GLU A 130 -8.25 -4.97 -5.03
C GLU A 130 -7.58 -6.27 -5.39
N LEU A 131 -7.51 -7.21 -4.46
CA LEU A 131 -6.89 -8.51 -4.71
C LEU A 131 -7.66 -9.35 -5.72
N LEU A 132 -8.96 -9.11 -5.86
CA LEU A 132 -9.77 -9.85 -6.82
C LEU A 132 -9.60 -9.34 -8.25
N THR A 133 -9.11 -8.14 -8.44
CA THR A 133 -8.92 -7.60 -9.78
C THR A 133 -7.54 -7.96 -10.29
#